data_c48580bc48e93dc8ae918000ed92860a
#
_entry.id   c48580bc48e93dc8ae918000ed92860a
#
_cell.length_a   1.000
_cell.length_b   1.000
_cell.length_c   1.000
_cell.angle_alpha   90.00
_cell.angle_beta   90.00
_cell.angle_gamma   90.00
#
_symmetry.space_group_name_H-M   'P 1'
#
loop_
_entity.id
_entity.type
_entity.pdbx_description
1 polymer ?
#
loop_
_entity_poly.entity_id
_entity_poly.type
_entity_poly.pdbx_seq_one_letter_code
_entity_poly.pdbx_strand_id
1 'polypeptide(L)'
;SLELACKRVASRTTFGRTLSQHQSVREDIARCFSEIEMARLLVLKTCKKMDDAGTMGALDMIAASKTTVPLMVQNIIDRCMQMHGAGGLTADYCMAEAFNYARWCRQADGPDQVHQMALGKMVITRYSEDA
;
A
#
# COMPACT_ATOMS: atom_id res chain seq x y z
N SER A 1 -5.77 -9.34 -0.71
CA SER A 1 -4.96 -9.94 0.38
C SER A 1 -5.65 -9.78 1.74
N LEU A 2 -6.10 -8.58 2.15
CA LEU A 2 -6.68 -8.36 3.49
C LEU A 2 -7.93 -9.23 3.76
N GLU A 3 -8.86 -9.34 2.81
CA GLU A 3 -10.05 -10.19 2.95
C GLU A 3 -9.67 -11.67 3.19
N LEU A 4 -8.71 -12.19 2.43
CA LEU A 4 -8.19 -13.55 2.62
C LEU A 4 -7.55 -13.71 4.00
N ALA A 5 -6.77 -12.72 4.44
CA ALA A 5 -6.18 -12.73 5.78
C ALA A 5 -7.24 -12.75 6.86
N CYS A 6 -8.30 -11.94 6.76
CA CYS A 6 -9.42 -11.94 7.69
C CYS A 6 -10.11 -13.32 7.77
N LYS A 7 -10.39 -13.95 6.62
CA LYS A 7 -10.96 -15.31 6.57
C LYS A 7 -10.04 -16.33 7.22
N ARG A 8 -8.73 -16.22 6.95
CA ARG A 8 -7.72 -17.10 7.53
C ARG A 8 -7.64 -16.99 9.04
N VAL A 9 -7.52 -15.78 9.58
CA VAL A 9 -7.36 -15.58 11.02
C VAL A 9 -8.62 -15.92 11.82
N ALA A 10 -9.80 -15.82 11.21
CA ALA A 10 -11.06 -16.23 11.82
C ALA A 10 -11.21 -17.76 11.94
N SER A 11 -10.63 -18.51 11.00
CA SER A 11 -10.79 -19.97 10.94
C SER A 11 -9.62 -20.74 11.56
N ARG A 12 -8.39 -20.20 11.53
CA ARG A 12 -7.19 -20.90 12.00
C ARG A 12 -7.03 -20.83 13.50
N THR A 13 -6.95 -21.98 14.15
CA THR A 13 -6.68 -22.10 15.59
C THR A 13 -5.21 -22.44 15.84
N THR A 14 -4.58 -21.71 16.76
CA THR A 14 -3.22 -21.95 17.27
C THR A 14 -3.18 -21.63 18.75
N PHE A 15 -2.39 -22.37 19.52
CA PHE A 15 -2.27 -22.15 20.97
C PHE A 15 -3.62 -22.10 21.70
N GLY A 16 -4.58 -22.96 21.30
CA GLY A 16 -5.87 -23.11 21.97
C GLY A 16 -6.93 -22.05 21.62
N ARG A 17 -6.64 -21.10 20.71
CA ARG A 17 -7.59 -20.07 20.27
C ARG A 17 -7.40 -19.69 18.80
N THR A 18 -8.40 -19.07 18.19
CA THR A 18 -8.28 -18.58 16.81
C THR A 18 -7.25 -17.45 16.70
N LEU A 19 -6.59 -17.33 15.53
CA LEU A 19 -5.64 -16.24 15.29
C LEU A 19 -6.27 -14.86 15.49
N SER A 20 -7.56 -14.70 15.16
CA SER A 20 -8.31 -13.46 15.38
C SER A 20 -8.45 -13.02 16.84
N GLN A 21 -8.14 -13.89 17.79
CA GLN A 21 -8.17 -13.56 19.23
C GLN A 21 -6.83 -13.05 19.77
N HIS A 22 -5.76 -13.10 18.95
CA HIS A 22 -4.46 -12.56 19.32
C HIS A 22 -4.42 -11.06 19.04
N GLN A 23 -3.94 -10.27 20.03
CA GLN A 23 -3.90 -8.81 19.96
C GLN A 23 -3.06 -8.33 18.75
N SER A 24 -1.86 -8.87 18.55
CA SER A 24 -0.96 -8.49 17.46
C SER A 24 -1.61 -8.69 16.09
N VAL A 25 -2.40 -9.76 15.91
CA VAL A 25 -3.13 -10.02 14.65
C VAL A 25 -4.22 -8.96 14.43
N ARG A 26 -4.94 -8.59 15.48
CA ARG A 26 -5.97 -7.53 15.39
C ARG A 26 -5.35 -6.17 15.07
N GLU A 27 -4.21 -5.85 15.67
CA GLU A 27 -3.46 -4.61 15.40
C GLU A 27 -3.01 -4.56 13.93
N ASP A 28 -2.48 -5.66 13.39
CA ASP A 28 -2.06 -5.73 12.00
C ASP A 28 -3.23 -5.61 11.02
N ILE A 29 -4.37 -6.25 11.30
CA ILE A 29 -5.59 -6.11 10.49
C ILE A 29 -6.08 -4.65 10.51
N ALA A 30 -6.15 -4.02 11.68
CA ALA A 30 -6.56 -2.62 11.80
C ALA A 30 -5.63 -1.67 11.04
N ARG A 31 -4.31 -1.90 11.14
CA ARG A 31 -3.30 -1.13 10.40
C ARG A 31 -3.48 -1.30 8.90
N CYS A 32 -3.61 -2.54 8.41
CA CYS A 32 -3.84 -2.82 6.99
C CYS A 32 -5.09 -2.11 6.47
N PHE A 33 -6.19 -2.16 7.21
CA PHE A 33 -7.43 -1.48 6.83
C PHE A 33 -7.23 0.04 6.71
N SER A 34 -6.63 0.65 7.74
CA SER A 34 -6.39 2.10 7.75
C SER A 34 -5.48 2.55 6.60
N GLU A 35 -4.41 1.80 6.34
CA GLU A 35 -3.47 2.07 5.24
C GLU A 35 -4.18 1.97 3.88
N ILE A 36 -5.09 0.99 3.67
CA ILE A 36 -5.87 0.85 2.44
C ILE A 36 -6.76 2.08 2.23
N GLU A 37 -7.45 2.54 3.28
CA GLU A 37 -8.33 3.72 3.16
C GLU A 37 -7.54 5.00 2.89
N MET A 38 -6.37 5.18 3.52
CA MET A 38 -5.45 6.28 3.20
C MET A 38 -5.00 6.25 1.75
N ALA A 39 -4.60 5.06 1.23
CA ALA A 39 -4.20 4.90 -0.17
C ALA A 39 -5.32 5.24 -1.13
N ARG A 40 -6.51 4.74 -0.83
CA ARG A 40 -7.72 4.99 -1.64
C ARG A 40 -8.00 6.48 -1.76
N LEU A 41 -7.99 7.21 -0.64
CA LEU A 41 -8.21 8.65 -0.61
C LEU A 41 -7.13 9.42 -1.38
N LEU A 42 -5.85 9.01 -1.24
CA LEU A 42 -4.76 9.61 -1.99
C LEU A 42 -4.94 9.44 -3.51
N VAL A 43 -5.29 8.23 -3.95
CA VAL A 43 -5.53 7.94 -5.37
C VAL A 43 -6.74 8.73 -5.89
N LEU A 44 -7.86 8.75 -5.17
CA LEU A 44 -9.04 9.52 -5.54
C LEU A 44 -8.74 11.02 -5.66
N LYS A 45 -7.96 11.58 -4.72
CA LYS A 45 -7.52 12.97 -4.78
C LYS A 45 -6.63 13.21 -6.01
N THR A 46 -5.76 12.27 -6.35
CA THR A 46 -4.92 12.33 -7.55
C THR A 46 -5.77 12.35 -8.81
N CYS A 47 -6.72 11.42 -8.94
CA CYS A 47 -7.65 11.37 -10.07
C CYS A 47 -8.45 12.67 -10.21
N LYS A 48 -9.02 13.15 -9.11
CA LYS A 48 -9.76 14.44 -9.13
C LYS A 48 -8.90 15.60 -9.62
N LYS A 49 -7.64 15.66 -9.15
CA LYS A 49 -6.73 16.71 -9.61
C LYS A 49 -6.37 16.56 -11.10
N MET A 50 -6.26 15.33 -11.60
CA MET A 50 -6.03 15.07 -13.03
C MET A 50 -7.24 15.51 -13.87
N ASP A 51 -8.46 15.26 -13.39
CA ASP A 51 -9.69 15.69 -14.05
C ASP A 51 -9.79 17.23 -14.12
N ASP A 52 -9.40 17.91 -13.04
CA ASP A 52 -9.50 19.37 -12.95
C ASP A 52 -8.39 20.13 -13.69
N ALA A 53 -7.16 19.64 -13.64
CA ALA A 53 -5.95 20.37 -14.08
C ALA A 53 -5.12 19.63 -15.14
N GLY A 54 -5.60 18.50 -15.61
CA GLY A 54 -4.87 17.62 -16.52
C GLY A 54 -3.66 16.94 -15.85
N THR A 55 -3.02 16.04 -16.59
CA THR A 55 -1.87 15.26 -16.10
C THR A 55 -0.73 16.16 -15.63
N MET A 56 -0.39 17.20 -16.40
CA MET A 56 0.70 18.12 -16.07
C MET A 56 0.45 18.91 -14.80
N GLY A 57 -0.80 19.34 -14.55
CA GLY A 57 -1.19 20.04 -13.33
C GLY A 57 -1.27 19.14 -12.09
N ALA A 58 -1.27 17.82 -12.28
CA ALA A 58 -1.38 16.82 -11.20
C ALA A 58 -0.08 16.05 -10.90
N LEU A 59 1.05 16.43 -11.50
CA LEU A 59 2.33 15.70 -11.37
C LEU A 59 2.78 15.49 -9.93
N ASP A 60 2.54 16.44 -9.03
CA ASP A 60 2.83 16.32 -7.60
C ASP A 60 2.02 15.19 -6.94
N MET A 61 0.72 15.10 -7.24
CA MET A 61 -0.14 14.06 -6.69
C MET A 61 0.12 12.69 -7.32
N ILE A 62 0.46 12.66 -8.62
CA ILE A 62 0.88 11.45 -9.31
C ILE A 62 2.16 10.90 -8.67
N ALA A 63 3.18 11.75 -8.47
CA ALA A 63 4.43 11.36 -7.83
C ALA A 63 4.21 10.90 -6.38
N ALA A 64 3.36 11.60 -5.61
CA ALA A 64 3.00 11.20 -4.25
C ALA A 64 2.31 9.83 -4.22
N SER A 65 1.34 9.59 -5.09
CA SER A 65 0.65 8.28 -5.19
C SER A 65 1.60 7.18 -5.62
N LYS A 66 2.44 7.43 -6.61
CA LYS A 66 3.40 6.46 -7.16
C LYS A 66 4.44 5.99 -6.14
N THR A 67 4.88 6.87 -5.25
CA THR A 67 5.88 6.53 -4.22
C THR A 67 5.26 5.92 -2.97
N THR A 68 4.03 6.31 -2.65
CA THR A 68 3.38 5.89 -1.39
C THR A 68 2.60 4.60 -1.56
N VAL A 69 1.75 4.50 -2.59
CA VAL A 69 0.79 3.39 -2.72
C VAL A 69 1.46 2.04 -2.94
N PRO A 70 2.42 1.85 -3.88
CA PRO A 70 3.04 0.55 -4.08
C PRO A 70 3.81 0.04 -2.86
N LEU A 71 4.53 0.92 -2.16
CA LEU A 71 5.23 0.56 -0.93
C LEU A 71 4.25 0.11 0.16
N MET A 72 3.16 0.85 0.34
CA MET A 72 2.13 0.51 1.32
C MET A 72 1.44 -0.81 0.99
N VAL A 73 1.10 -1.05 -0.28
CA VAL A 73 0.52 -2.31 -0.76
C VAL A 73 1.46 -3.48 -0.48
N GLN A 74 2.75 -3.32 -0.76
CA GLN A 74 3.77 -4.35 -0.47
C GLN A 74 3.81 -4.70 1.02
N ASN A 75 3.80 -3.70 1.91
CA ASN A 75 3.81 -3.90 3.36
C ASN A 75 2.51 -4.56 3.87
N ILE A 76 1.36 -4.23 3.28
CA ILE A 76 0.08 -4.87 3.61
C ILE A 76 0.09 -6.33 3.21
N ILE A 77 0.58 -6.64 2.01
CA ILE A 77 0.66 -8.02 1.53
C ILE A 77 1.61 -8.83 2.41
N ASP A 78 2.75 -8.29 2.80
CA ASP A 78 3.70 -8.92 3.71
C ASP A 78 3.05 -9.35 5.03
N ARG A 79 2.30 -8.45 5.68
CA ARG A 79 1.53 -8.77 6.90
C ARG A 79 0.48 -9.84 6.64
N CYS A 80 -0.22 -9.79 5.50
CA CYS A 80 -1.20 -10.81 5.13
C CYS A 80 -0.54 -12.17 4.90
N MET A 81 0.64 -12.22 4.26
CA MET A 81 1.45 -13.44 4.10
C MET A 81 1.83 -14.02 5.47
N GLN A 82 2.28 -13.17 6.40
CA GLN A 82 2.62 -13.61 7.76
C GLN A 82 1.43 -14.27 8.46
N MET A 83 0.21 -13.74 8.30
CA MET A 83 -1.02 -14.33 8.86
C MET A 83 -1.38 -15.68 8.25
N HIS A 84 -0.93 -15.95 7.01
CA HIS A 84 -1.12 -17.25 6.34
C HIS A 84 -0.03 -18.26 6.71
N GLY A 85 1.10 -17.81 7.30
CA GLY A 85 2.27 -18.65 7.57
C GLY A 85 2.87 -19.15 6.25
N ALA A 86 3.41 -20.38 6.24
CA ALA A 86 4.01 -20.96 5.03
C ALA A 86 3.07 -20.99 3.81
N GLY A 87 1.77 -21.12 4.02
CA GLY A 87 0.76 -21.05 2.95
C GLY A 87 0.79 -19.74 2.16
N GLY A 88 1.12 -18.60 2.82
CA GLY A 88 1.25 -17.31 2.15
C GLY A 88 2.36 -17.23 1.10
N LEU A 89 3.31 -18.18 1.13
CA LEU A 89 4.42 -18.29 0.18
C LEU A 89 4.11 -19.26 -0.97
N THR A 90 3.00 -20.01 -0.90
CA THR A 90 2.61 -21.00 -1.91
C THR A 90 1.69 -20.39 -2.97
N ALA A 91 1.51 -21.12 -4.07
CA ALA A 91 0.57 -20.75 -5.12
C ALA A 91 -0.92 -20.91 -4.71
N ASP A 92 -1.20 -21.54 -3.55
CA ASP A 92 -2.58 -21.71 -3.05
C ASP A 92 -3.25 -20.38 -2.70
N TYR A 93 -2.43 -19.38 -2.36
CA TYR A 93 -2.86 -18.00 -2.13
C TYR A 93 -2.08 -17.08 -3.07
N CYS A 94 -2.74 -16.17 -3.73
CA CYS A 94 -2.12 -15.25 -4.71
C CYS A 94 -1.15 -14.21 -4.08
N MET A 95 -0.70 -14.40 -2.82
CA MET A 95 0.01 -13.37 -2.07
C MET A 95 1.46 -13.21 -2.48
N ALA A 96 2.18 -14.29 -2.75
CA ALA A 96 3.57 -14.22 -3.20
C ALA A 96 3.68 -13.52 -4.56
N GLU A 97 2.78 -13.82 -5.48
CA GLU A 97 2.70 -13.15 -6.78
C GLU A 97 2.33 -11.66 -6.61
N ALA A 98 1.32 -11.36 -5.80
CA ALA A 98 0.90 -9.99 -5.51
C ALA A 98 2.01 -9.17 -4.84
N PHE A 99 2.80 -9.77 -3.94
CA PHE A 99 3.96 -9.14 -3.32
C PHE A 99 5.02 -8.76 -4.35
N ASN A 100 5.36 -9.70 -5.25
CA ASN A 100 6.31 -9.45 -6.33
C ASN A 100 5.80 -8.36 -7.27
N TYR A 101 4.51 -8.37 -7.60
CA TYR A 101 3.90 -7.33 -8.43
C TYR A 101 3.94 -5.95 -7.76
N ALA A 102 3.59 -5.86 -6.48
CA ALA A 102 3.71 -4.63 -5.72
C ALA A 102 5.16 -4.11 -5.68
N ARG A 103 6.13 -5.01 -5.55
CA ARG A 103 7.56 -4.67 -5.61
C ARG A 103 7.96 -4.17 -7.00
N TRP A 104 7.46 -4.80 -8.07
CA TRP A 104 7.67 -4.36 -9.46
C TRP A 104 7.10 -2.96 -9.69
N CYS A 105 5.89 -2.67 -9.19
CA CYS A 105 5.27 -1.34 -9.30
C CYS A 105 6.15 -0.21 -8.74
N ARG A 106 7.08 -0.49 -7.84
CA ARG A 106 8.03 0.50 -7.30
C ARG A 106 9.18 0.83 -8.24
N GLN A 107 9.32 0.10 -9.34
CA GLN A 107 10.37 0.29 -10.36
C GLN A 107 9.78 0.68 -11.72
N ALA A 108 8.61 0.15 -12.07
CA ALA A 108 7.94 0.45 -13.34
C ALA A 108 7.64 1.95 -13.46
N ASP A 109 7.77 2.48 -14.66
CA ASP A 109 7.53 3.90 -14.97
C ASP A 109 8.36 4.88 -14.13
N GLY A 110 9.53 4.46 -13.73
CA GLY A 110 10.47 5.19 -12.88
C GLY A 110 10.49 4.68 -11.43
N PRO A 111 11.68 4.50 -10.86
CA PRO A 111 11.83 4.05 -9.47
C PRO A 111 11.38 5.11 -8.48
N ASP A 112 11.08 4.67 -7.24
CA ASP A 112 10.62 5.53 -6.14
C ASP A 112 11.43 6.82 -6.01
N GLN A 113 12.77 6.74 -6.13
CA GLN A 113 13.69 7.87 -5.93
C GLN A 113 13.52 8.97 -6.98
N VAL A 114 13.21 8.63 -8.23
CA VAL A 114 12.97 9.61 -9.29
C VAL A 114 11.72 10.43 -8.99
N HIS A 115 10.64 9.77 -8.58
CA HIS A 115 9.40 10.43 -8.22
C HIS A 115 9.52 11.23 -6.91
N GLN A 116 10.25 10.71 -5.92
CA GLN A 116 10.53 11.42 -4.65
C GLN A 116 11.34 12.69 -4.88
N MET A 117 12.38 12.63 -5.71
CA MET A 117 13.20 13.79 -6.08
C MET A 117 12.34 14.86 -6.79
N ALA A 118 11.54 14.46 -7.77
CA ALA A 118 10.67 15.38 -8.51
C ALA A 118 9.61 16.01 -7.59
N LEU A 119 8.95 15.21 -6.76
CA LEU A 119 7.97 15.69 -5.79
C LEU A 119 8.61 16.67 -4.79
N GLY A 120 9.76 16.30 -4.22
CA GLY A 120 10.47 17.15 -3.27
C GLY A 120 10.80 18.52 -3.88
N LYS A 121 11.30 18.55 -5.13
CA LYS A 121 11.56 19.80 -5.85
C LYS A 121 10.28 20.63 -5.99
N MET A 122 9.17 20.05 -6.46
CA MET A 122 7.89 20.76 -6.64
C MET A 122 7.35 21.34 -5.33
N VAL A 123 7.49 20.60 -4.22
CA VAL A 123 7.03 21.05 -2.90
C VAL A 123 7.91 22.20 -2.38
N ILE A 124 9.24 22.09 -2.51
CA ILE A 124 10.17 23.14 -2.12
C ILE A 124 9.87 24.43 -2.90
N THR A 125 9.77 24.35 -4.23
CA THR A 125 9.46 25.53 -5.07
C THR A 125 8.17 26.20 -4.63
N ARG A 126 7.09 25.42 -4.41
CA ARG A 126 5.78 25.96 -3.99
C ARG A 126 5.86 26.81 -2.72
N TYR A 127 6.62 26.35 -1.72
CA TYR A 127 6.69 27.04 -0.43
C TYR A 127 7.85 28.06 -0.33
N SER A 128 8.78 28.09 -1.30
CA SER A 128 9.84 29.12 -1.34
C SER A 128 9.45 30.34 -2.15
N GLU A 129 8.49 30.25 -3.07
CA GLU A 129 7.97 31.37 -3.84
C GLU A 129 7.00 32.25 -3.02
N ASP A 130 6.44 31.70 -1.93
CA ASP A 130 5.54 32.42 -0.99
C ASP A 130 6.29 33.09 0.17
N ALA A 131 7.64 33.03 0.21
CA ALA A 131 8.49 33.61 1.24
C ALA A 131 9.22 34.85 0.74
#